data_09366f7b21c829bc0fda25361ca4592e
#
_entry.id   09366f7b21c829bc0fda25361ca4592e
#
_cell.length_a   1.000
_cell.length_b   1.000
_cell.length_c   1.000
_cell.angle_alpha   90.00
_cell.angle_beta   90.00
_cell.angle_gamma   90.00
#
_symmetry.space_group_name_H-M   'P 1'
#
loop_
_entity.id
_entity.type
_entity.pdbx_description
1 polymer ?
#
loop_
_entity_poly.entity_id
_entity_poly.type
_entity_poly.pdbx_seq_one_letter_code
_entity_poly.pdbx_strand_id
1 'polypeptide(L)'
;MYKVLIVDDEEIIRRGLRVIIDWESLGVDEIFTAASGEQASEILSRESVDFMLTDLCMVNMSGLELIERVNQMKTDMRIVVLTGYDSFEYARQCCRLEVHDFLLKPVDGPDLEQAVKKQLDLLRAAREEKERQQFEYRMEGITE
;
A
#
# COMPACT_ATOMS: atom_id res chain seq x y z
N MET A 1 -2.15 -13.82 6.03
CA MET A 1 -0.85 -13.11 6.11
C MET A 1 -0.75 -12.11 4.97
N TYR A 2 0.03 -11.06 5.17
CA TYR A 2 0.06 -9.94 4.22
C TYR A 2 1.42 -9.76 3.61
N LYS A 3 1.45 -9.33 2.35
CA LYS A 3 2.65 -8.96 1.62
C LYS A 3 2.68 -7.46 1.43
N VAL A 4 3.79 -6.84 1.73
CA VAL A 4 3.97 -5.39 1.70
C VAL A 4 5.06 -5.01 0.71
N LEU A 5 4.85 -3.92 -0.01
CA LEU A 5 5.84 -3.33 -0.92
C LEU A 5 6.18 -1.93 -0.42
N ILE A 6 7.46 -1.69 -0.19
CA ILE A 6 7.99 -0.38 0.19
C ILE A 6 8.74 0.20 -1.01
N VAL A 7 8.34 1.38 -1.45
CA VAL A 7 8.92 2.05 -2.64
C VAL A 7 9.50 3.40 -2.24
N ASP A 8 10.80 3.55 -2.36
CA ASP A 8 11.51 4.81 -2.12
C ASP A 8 12.85 4.72 -2.84
N ASP A 9 13.31 5.80 -3.48
CA ASP A 9 14.57 5.80 -4.20
C ASP A 9 15.79 5.90 -3.27
N GLU A 10 15.59 6.21 -1.99
CA GLU A 10 16.67 6.28 -1.00
C GLU A 10 16.77 4.97 -0.22
N GLU A 11 17.89 4.28 -0.35
CA GLU A 11 18.12 3.00 0.33
C GLU A 11 17.99 3.11 1.85
N ILE A 12 18.50 4.20 2.43
CA ILE A 12 18.45 4.39 3.88
C ILE A 12 17.00 4.50 4.39
N ILE A 13 16.13 5.10 3.60
CA ILE A 13 14.71 5.19 3.93
C ILE A 13 14.07 3.80 3.87
N ARG A 14 14.33 3.05 2.79
CA ARG A 14 13.77 1.68 2.66
C ARG A 14 14.20 0.79 3.82
N ARG A 15 15.48 0.83 4.20
CA ARG A 15 16.00 0.07 5.34
C ARG A 15 15.37 0.50 6.65
N GLY A 16 15.25 1.81 6.86
CA GLY A 16 14.65 2.36 8.07
C GLY A 16 13.21 1.91 8.22
N LEU A 17 12.43 1.98 7.16
CA LEU A 17 11.02 1.59 7.19
C LEU A 17 10.81 0.10 7.49
N ARG A 18 11.76 -0.75 7.11
CA ARG A 18 11.67 -2.18 7.40
C ARG A 18 11.90 -2.52 8.88
N VAL A 19 12.65 -1.69 9.60
CA VAL A 19 13.06 -2.00 10.98
C VAL A 19 12.40 -1.11 12.02
N ILE A 20 11.76 -0.01 11.61
CA ILE A 20 11.20 0.97 12.54
C ILE A 20 9.98 0.44 13.31
N ILE A 21 9.28 -0.53 12.74
CA ILE A 21 8.15 -1.21 13.38
C ILE A 21 8.31 -2.72 13.26
N ASP A 22 7.55 -3.45 14.06
CA ASP A 22 7.49 -4.91 14.00
C ASP A 22 6.37 -5.33 13.03
N TRP A 23 6.72 -5.45 11.76
CA TRP A 23 5.78 -5.82 10.71
C TRP A 23 5.15 -7.18 10.95
N GLU A 24 5.94 -8.13 11.46
CA GLU A 24 5.47 -9.49 11.71
C GLU A 24 4.32 -9.50 12.72
N SER A 25 4.39 -8.67 13.75
CA SER A 25 3.31 -8.56 14.74
C SER A 25 2.01 -8.04 14.17
N LEU A 26 2.07 -7.34 13.03
CA LEU A 26 0.90 -6.83 12.32
C LEU A 26 0.34 -7.81 11.28
N GLY A 27 0.93 -8.99 11.18
CA GLY A 27 0.49 -10.01 10.23
C GLY A 27 1.18 -9.97 8.88
N VAL A 28 2.26 -9.20 8.75
CA VAL A 28 3.05 -9.11 7.51
C VAL A 28 4.11 -10.21 7.52
N ASP A 29 4.10 -11.08 6.55
CA ASP A 29 5.06 -12.17 6.44
C ASP A 29 6.10 -11.97 5.34
N GLU A 30 5.88 -11.03 4.43
CA GLU A 30 6.81 -10.73 3.34
C GLU A 30 6.87 -9.25 3.06
N ILE A 31 8.08 -8.69 2.96
CA ILE A 31 8.30 -7.29 2.63
C ILE A 31 9.18 -7.21 1.38
N PHE A 32 8.62 -6.67 0.31
CA PHE A 32 9.36 -6.36 -0.90
C PHE A 32 9.78 -4.89 -0.86
N THR A 33 10.92 -4.58 -1.45
CA THR A 33 11.38 -3.20 -1.58
C THR A 33 11.70 -2.88 -3.02
N ALA A 34 11.45 -1.65 -3.42
CA ALA A 34 11.75 -1.15 -4.76
C ALA A 34 12.37 0.23 -4.68
N ALA A 35 13.36 0.49 -5.51
CA ALA A 35 14.05 1.78 -5.56
C ALA A 35 13.46 2.72 -6.61
N SER A 36 12.48 2.27 -7.37
CA SER A 36 11.86 3.06 -8.44
C SER A 36 10.46 2.55 -8.73
N GLY A 37 9.70 3.36 -9.45
CA GLY A 37 8.37 2.95 -9.92
C GLY A 37 8.44 1.77 -10.88
N GLU A 38 9.47 1.70 -11.70
CA GLU A 38 9.68 0.59 -12.64
C GLU A 38 9.90 -0.73 -11.89
N GLN A 39 10.76 -0.74 -10.88
CA GLN A 39 10.99 -1.92 -10.05
C GLN A 39 9.72 -2.32 -9.30
N ALA A 40 8.99 -1.35 -8.78
CA ALA A 40 7.72 -1.60 -8.09
C ALA A 40 6.71 -2.25 -9.04
N SER A 41 6.59 -1.72 -10.26
CA SER A 41 5.69 -2.27 -11.27
C SER A 41 6.04 -3.72 -11.62
N GLU A 42 7.33 -4.02 -11.72
CA GLU A 42 7.79 -5.38 -11.98
C GLU A 42 7.38 -6.34 -10.85
N ILE A 43 7.59 -5.92 -9.60
CA ILE A 43 7.19 -6.72 -8.44
C ILE A 43 5.67 -6.95 -8.45
N LEU A 44 4.89 -5.90 -8.72
CA LEU A 44 3.43 -5.98 -8.74
C LEU A 44 2.91 -6.87 -9.88
N SER A 45 3.69 -7.05 -10.94
CA SER A 45 3.29 -7.92 -12.05
C SER A 45 3.43 -9.41 -11.73
N ARG A 46 4.26 -9.77 -10.74
CA ARG A 46 4.54 -11.17 -10.38
C ARG A 46 4.11 -11.55 -8.97
N GLU A 47 3.90 -10.58 -8.09
CA GLU A 47 3.56 -10.83 -6.69
C GLU A 47 2.20 -10.22 -6.33
N SER A 48 1.48 -10.89 -5.46
CA SER A 48 0.21 -10.42 -4.95
C SER A 48 0.46 -9.59 -3.69
N VAL A 49 0.54 -8.28 -3.84
CA VAL A 49 0.85 -7.34 -2.75
C VAL A 49 -0.44 -6.80 -2.14
N ASP A 50 -0.50 -6.78 -0.81
CA ASP A 50 -1.68 -6.34 -0.07
C ASP A 50 -1.62 -4.87 0.35
N PHE A 51 -0.41 -4.36 0.56
CA PHE A 51 -0.18 -3.01 1.04
C PHE A 51 1.06 -2.42 0.38
N MET A 52 0.96 -1.19 -0.11
CA MET A 52 2.09 -0.48 -0.69
C MET A 52 2.31 0.84 0.03
N LEU A 53 3.57 1.08 0.43
CA LEU A 53 4.03 2.32 1.02
C LEU A 53 4.98 2.95 0.01
N THR A 54 4.61 4.08 -0.57
CA THR A 54 5.39 4.68 -1.65
C THR A 54 5.68 6.16 -1.43
N ASP A 55 6.90 6.56 -1.77
CA ASP A 55 7.26 7.97 -1.93
C ASP A 55 6.62 8.52 -3.21
N LEU A 56 6.28 9.79 -3.22
CA LEU A 56 5.73 10.47 -4.40
C LEU A 56 6.80 10.97 -5.34
N CYS A 57 7.94 11.39 -4.81
CA CYS A 57 9.00 12.04 -5.60
C CYS A 57 10.14 11.07 -5.83
N MET A 58 10.15 10.42 -6.98
CA MET A 58 11.21 9.49 -7.39
C MET A 58 11.72 9.85 -8.77
N VAL A 59 12.95 9.45 -9.04
CA VAL A 59 13.56 9.61 -10.37
C VAL A 59 12.84 8.69 -11.36
N ASN A 60 12.65 9.14 -12.58
CA ASN A 60 11.96 8.44 -13.69
C ASN A 60 10.47 8.33 -13.45
N MET A 61 9.96 7.15 -13.09
CA MET A 61 8.53 7.00 -12.80
C MET A 61 8.23 7.58 -11.43
N SER A 62 7.42 8.62 -11.38
CA SER A 62 7.00 9.23 -10.11
C SER A 62 6.05 8.31 -9.33
N GLY A 63 5.91 8.59 -8.04
CA GLY A 63 4.94 7.88 -7.21
C GLY A 63 3.51 8.05 -7.74
N LEU A 64 3.20 9.20 -8.33
CA LEU A 64 1.88 9.45 -8.95
C LEU A 64 1.62 8.49 -10.11
N GLU A 65 2.59 8.31 -10.99
CA GLU A 65 2.46 7.37 -12.12
C GLU A 65 2.30 5.94 -11.64
N LEU A 66 3.04 5.55 -10.60
CA LEU A 66 2.93 4.23 -10.01
C LEU A 66 1.54 3.99 -9.43
N ILE A 67 1.02 4.95 -8.66
CA ILE A 67 -0.31 4.86 -8.06
C ILE A 67 -1.38 4.76 -9.15
N GLU A 68 -1.24 5.54 -10.21
CA GLU A 68 -2.16 5.51 -11.34
C GLU A 68 -2.20 4.12 -11.98
N ARG A 69 -1.04 3.49 -12.18
CA ARG A 69 -0.96 2.12 -12.70
C ARG A 69 -1.64 1.12 -11.77
N VAL A 70 -1.40 1.23 -10.47
CA VAL A 70 -2.00 0.36 -9.47
C VAL A 70 -3.52 0.51 -9.47
N ASN A 71 -4.02 1.72 -9.56
CA ASN A 71 -5.47 1.97 -9.63
C ASN A 71 -6.09 1.31 -10.87
N GLN A 72 -5.37 1.30 -11.99
CA GLN A 72 -5.85 0.65 -13.21
C GLN A 72 -5.90 -0.87 -13.11
N MET A 73 -5.09 -1.46 -12.23
CA MET A 73 -5.08 -2.91 -11.98
C MET A 73 -6.32 -3.40 -11.25
N LYS A 74 -7.08 -2.50 -10.64
CA LYS A 74 -8.32 -2.80 -9.90
C LYS A 74 -8.16 -3.88 -8.84
N THR A 75 -7.08 -3.78 -8.06
CA THR A 75 -6.84 -4.67 -6.91
C THR A 75 -7.41 -4.04 -5.66
N ASP A 76 -7.48 -4.82 -4.58
CA ASP A 76 -7.88 -4.32 -3.27
C ASP A 76 -6.68 -3.84 -2.44
N MET A 77 -5.50 -3.72 -3.05
CA MET A 77 -4.28 -3.29 -2.37
C MET A 77 -4.46 -1.92 -1.72
N ARG A 78 -4.03 -1.81 -0.47
CA ARG A 78 -4.06 -0.54 0.26
C ARG A 78 -2.81 0.26 -0.06
N ILE A 79 -2.95 1.56 -0.22
CA ILE A 79 -1.85 2.45 -0.62
C ILE A 79 -1.71 3.56 0.40
N VAL A 80 -0.52 3.69 0.98
CA VAL A 80 -0.15 4.81 1.85
C VAL A 80 1.03 5.54 1.22
N VAL A 81 0.95 6.86 1.19
CA VAL A 81 1.92 7.71 0.51
C VAL A 81 2.80 8.41 1.54
N LEU A 82 4.10 8.42 1.29
CA LEU A 82 5.07 9.21 2.06
C LEU A 82 5.30 10.54 1.34
N THR A 83 5.14 11.65 2.06
CA THR A 83 5.32 12.99 1.50
C THR A 83 6.26 13.82 2.36
N GLY A 84 7.05 14.73 1.73
CA GLY A 84 7.74 15.79 2.44
C GLY A 84 6.94 17.09 2.36
N TYR A 85 7.37 18.13 3.08
CA TYR A 85 6.71 19.44 3.03
C TYR A 85 6.73 20.04 1.63
N ASP A 86 7.82 19.82 0.89
CA ASP A 86 7.99 20.29 -0.48
C ASP A 86 7.13 19.51 -1.49
N SER A 87 6.58 18.38 -1.09
CA SER A 87 5.74 17.53 -1.93
C SER A 87 4.25 17.72 -1.68
N PHE A 88 3.86 18.77 -0.94
CA PHE A 88 2.45 18.99 -0.56
C PHE A 88 1.53 19.10 -1.78
N GLU A 89 1.98 19.78 -2.84
CA GLU A 89 1.20 19.91 -4.06
C GLU A 89 0.97 18.56 -4.76
N TYR A 90 1.96 17.68 -4.73
CA TYR A 90 1.80 16.32 -5.24
C TYR A 90 0.79 15.53 -4.42
N ALA A 91 0.82 15.68 -3.09
CA ALA A 91 -0.14 15.03 -2.22
C ALA A 91 -1.57 15.46 -2.55
N ARG A 92 -1.77 16.74 -2.86
CA ARG A 92 -3.09 17.27 -3.28
C ARG A 92 -3.54 16.64 -4.60
N GLN A 93 -2.62 16.44 -5.54
CA GLN A 93 -2.94 15.80 -6.81
C GLN A 93 -3.36 14.34 -6.60
N CYS A 94 -2.78 13.66 -5.61
CA CYS A 94 -3.15 12.29 -5.25
C CYS A 94 -4.60 12.14 -4.79
N CYS A 95 -5.25 13.23 -4.39
CA CYS A 95 -6.67 13.19 -3.99
C CYS A 95 -7.59 12.75 -5.14
N ARG A 96 -7.11 12.79 -6.38
CA ARG A 96 -7.85 12.30 -7.55
C ARG A 96 -7.64 10.81 -7.81
N LEU A 97 -6.68 10.20 -7.12
CA LEU A 97 -6.34 8.80 -7.24
C LEU A 97 -6.77 8.06 -5.97
N GLU A 98 -6.96 6.76 -6.05
CA GLU A 98 -7.27 5.96 -4.87
C GLU A 98 -6.03 5.77 -4.03
N VAL A 99 -5.88 6.59 -3.00
CA VAL A 99 -4.85 6.54 -1.98
C VAL A 99 -5.55 6.54 -0.63
N HIS A 100 -5.09 5.69 0.27
CA HIS A 100 -5.83 5.42 1.50
C HIS A 100 -5.33 6.23 2.70
N ASP A 101 -4.08 6.68 2.68
CA ASP A 101 -3.52 7.53 3.74
C ASP A 101 -2.24 8.21 3.26
N PHE A 102 -1.81 9.23 4.01
CA PHE A 102 -0.60 9.99 3.77
C PHE A 102 0.19 10.08 5.07
N LEU A 103 1.51 9.89 4.99
CA LEU A 103 2.42 10.08 6.11
C LEU A 103 3.48 11.12 5.73
N LEU A 104 3.76 12.04 6.65
CA LEU A 104 4.74 13.09 6.43
C LEU A 104 6.14 12.60 6.80
N LYS A 105 7.12 12.84 5.94
CA LYS A 105 8.53 12.57 6.25
C LYS A 105 9.10 13.65 7.17
N PRO A 106 9.95 13.30 8.13
CA PRO A 106 10.38 11.96 8.51
C PRO A 106 9.29 11.20 9.25
N VAL A 107 9.13 9.92 8.91
CA VAL A 107 8.09 9.09 9.52
C VAL A 107 8.61 8.51 10.84
N ASP A 108 7.83 8.61 11.91
CA ASP A 108 8.16 7.94 13.16
C ASP A 108 7.47 6.56 13.24
N GLY A 109 7.98 5.72 14.14
CA GLY A 109 7.46 4.36 14.30
C GLY A 109 6.00 4.31 14.68
N PRO A 110 5.55 5.03 15.71
CA PRO A 110 4.13 5.02 16.13
C PRO A 110 3.17 5.43 15.02
N ASP A 111 3.49 6.47 14.25
CA ASP A 111 2.62 6.93 13.16
C ASP A 111 2.55 5.89 12.04
N LEU A 112 3.68 5.29 11.69
CA LEU A 112 3.72 4.25 10.67
C LEU A 112 2.93 3.02 11.12
N GLU A 113 3.16 2.56 12.34
CA GLU A 113 2.46 1.39 12.88
C GLU A 113 0.95 1.60 12.87
N GLN A 114 0.50 2.77 13.30
CA GLN A 114 -0.92 3.11 13.34
C GLN A 114 -1.55 3.10 11.94
N ALA A 115 -0.87 3.70 10.97
CA ALA A 115 -1.33 3.76 9.59
C ALA A 115 -1.40 2.37 8.97
N VAL A 116 -0.37 1.55 9.14
CA VAL A 116 -0.32 0.19 8.62
C VAL A 116 -1.42 -0.67 9.23
N LYS A 117 -1.54 -0.65 10.55
CA LYS A 117 -2.54 -1.44 11.27
C LYS A 117 -3.95 -1.08 10.80
N LYS A 118 -4.24 0.21 10.72
CA LYS A 118 -5.54 0.69 10.25
C LYS A 118 -5.87 0.16 8.86
N GLN A 119 -4.93 0.27 7.93
CA GLN A 119 -5.17 -0.14 6.55
C GLN A 119 -5.31 -1.66 6.42
N LEU A 120 -4.50 -2.43 7.15
CA LEU A 120 -4.61 -3.89 7.11
C LEU A 120 -5.92 -4.37 7.75
N ASP A 121 -6.36 -3.72 8.84
CA ASP A 121 -7.65 -4.04 9.47
C ASP A 121 -8.81 -3.74 8.52
N LEU A 122 -8.77 -2.61 7.82
CA LEU A 122 -9.80 -2.25 6.84
C LEU A 122 -9.80 -3.22 5.66
N LEU A 123 -8.63 -3.64 5.20
CA LEU A 123 -8.49 -4.61 4.12
C LEU A 123 -9.09 -5.96 4.51
N ARG A 124 -8.77 -6.42 5.72
CA ARG A 124 -9.31 -7.68 6.25
C ARG A 124 -10.84 -7.62 6.33
N ALA A 125 -11.37 -6.55 6.88
CA ALA A 125 -12.83 -6.37 6.99
C ALA A 125 -13.50 -6.36 5.62
N ALA A 126 -12.91 -5.69 4.64
CA ALA A 126 -13.43 -5.64 3.28
C ALA A 126 -13.44 -7.02 2.61
N ARG A 127 -12.37 -7.80 2.81
CA ARG A 127 -12.26 -9.15 2.27
C ARG A 127 -13.27 -10.11 2.93
N GLU A 128 -13.44 -10.02 4.23
CA GLU A 128 -14.44 -10.83 4.96
C GLU A 128 -15.85 -10.52 4.50
N GLU A 129 -16.16 -9.24 4.31
CA GLU A 129 -17.47 -8.82 3.80
C GLU A 129 -17.73 -9.34 2.39
N LYS A 130 -16.73 -9.27 1.53
CA LYS A 130 -16.82 -9.79 0.15
C LYS A 130 -17.06 -11.29 0.15
N GLU A 131 -16.35 -12.04 0.98
CA GLU A 131 -16.52 -13.48 1.12
C GLU A 131 -17.92 -13.82 1.62
N ARG A 132 -18.43 -13.07 2.60
CA ARG A 132 -19.78 -13.26 3.14
C ARG A 132 -20.83 -13.03 2.07
N GLN A 133 -20.70 -11.97 1.26
CA GLN A 133 -21.61 -11.67 0.17
C GLN A 133 -21.62 -12.78 -0.88
N GLN A 134 -20.45 -13.30 -1.23
CA GLN A 134 -20.32 -14.40 -2.18
C GLN A 134 -20.97 -15.66 -1.65
N PHE A 135 -20.80 -15.95 -0.36
CA PHE A 135 -21.42 -17.10 0.28
C PHE A 135 -22.96 -16.99 0.28
N GLU A 136 -23.49 -15.83 0.65
CA GLU A 136 -24.94 -15.58 0.64
C GLU A 136 -25.52 -15.73 -0.77
N TYR A 137 -24.84 -15.21 -1.77
CA TYR A 137 -25.25 -15.33 -3.16
C TYR A 137 -25.33 -16.81 -3.60
N ARG A 138 -24.33 -17.60 -3.23
CA ARG A 138 -24.32 -19.04 -3.54
C ARG A 138 -25.46 -19.77 -2.85
N MET A 139 -25.74 -19.44 -1.61
CA MET A 139 -26.82 -20.05 -0.86
C MET A 139 -28.18 -19.72 -1.45
N GLU A 140 -28.39 -18.49 -1.90
CA GLU A 140 -29.62 -18.09 -2.60
C GLU A 140 -29.77 -18.86 -3.92
N GLY A 141 -28.72 -19.07 -4.66
CA GLY A 141 -28.73 -19.86 -5.89
C GLY A 141 -29.08 -21.33 -5.65
N ILE A 142 -28.73 -21.88 -4.50
CA ILE A 142 -29.03 -23.27 -4.15
C ILE A 142 -30.51 -23.45 -3.75
N THR A 143 -31.10 -22.43 -3.16
CA THR A 143 -32.49 -22.50 -2.69
C THR A 143 -33.51 -22.37 -3.82
N GLU A 144 -33.11 -21.98 -4.98
CA GLU A 144 -33.95 -21.92 -6.17
C GLU A 144 -33.96 -23.26 -6.91
#